data_3321abf6313bc78a722a7dbeebf1c400
#
_entry.id   3321abf6313bc78a722a7dbeebf1c400
#
_cell.length_a   1.000
_cell.length_b   1.000
_cell.length_c   1.000
_cell.angle_alpha   90.00
_cell.angle_beta   90.00
_cell.angle_gamma   90.00
#
_symmetry.space_group_name_H-M   'P 1'
#
loop_
_entity.id
_entity.type
_entity.pdbx_description
1 polymer ?
#
loop_
_entity_poly.entity_id
_entity_poly.type
_entity_poly.pdbx_seq_one_letter_code
_entity_poly.pdbx_strand_id
1 'polypeptide(L)'
;QRIEGLFLRATKIKHNSIIVDLLTRQYGRSTFVFTISTKKNQAFLFQPFHFIEFSAAYNPEKKVNRATNVEMKFPIIDILSDIRKTGYALLLTEILNKIFHTEEKNEKLFVELEKMIISFEHRPFNAVFGIFFIKEILTHFGTQPLNNFGVENPYFSLSDGKFTNNFDPNIEENFPHQLLNK
;
A
#
# COMPACT_ATOMS: atom_id res chain seq x y z
N GLN A 1 -15.65 -18.93 -2.09
CA GLN A 1 -14.79 -18.82 -0.92
C GLN A 1 -14.72 -17.39 -0.40
N ARG A 2 -14.35 -17.21 0.87
CA ARG A 2 -14.10 -15.90 1.47
C ARG A 2 -12.67 -15.45 1.14
N ILE A 3 -12.53 -14.19 0.73
CA ILE A 3 -11.27 -13.56 0.31
C ILE A 3 -11.08 -12.30 1.12
N GLU A 4 -9.84 -12.07 1.58
CA GLU A 4 -9.43 -10.84 2.25
C GLU A 4 -8.62 -9.99 1.28
N GLY A 5 -8.88 -8.67 1.24
CA GLY A 5 -8.18 -7.77 0.34
C GLY A 5 -7.98 -6.37 0.92
N LEU A 6 -6.79 -5.81 0.68
CA LEU A 6 -6.46 -4.40 0.92
C LEU A 6 -6.81 -3.61 -0.34
N PHE A 7 -7.53 -2.52 -0.18
CA PHE A 7 -7.91 -1.63 -1.28
C PHE A 7 -6.68 -0.98 -1.94
N LEU A 8 -6.63 -1.03 -3.27
CA LEU A 8 -5.63 -0.34 -4.08
C LEU A 8 -6.24 0.75 -4.95
N ARG A 9 -7.28 0.41 -5.71
CA ARG A 9 -7.91 1.32 -6.66
C ARG A 9 -9.35 0.89 -6.93
N ALA A 10 -10.21 1.87 -7.23
CA ALA A 10 -11.58 1.61 -7.69
C ALA A 10 -11.94 2.45 -8.92
N THR A 11 -12.71 1.87 -9.81
CA THR A 11 -13.25 2.52 -11.00
C THR A 11 -14.73 2.23 -11.11
N LYS A 12 -15.55 3.26 -11.05
CA LYS A 12 -17.00 3.15 -11.22
C LYS A 12 -17.33 2.90 -12.70
N ILE A 13 -18.09 1.82 -13.00
CA ILE A 13 -18.46 1.48 -14.38
C ILE A 13 -19.89 1.93 -14.68
N LYS A 14 -20.85 1.61 -13.78
CA LYS A 14 -22.29 1.90 -13.91
C LYS A 14 -22.84 2.34 -12.56
N HIS A 15 -24.15 2.69 -12.53
CA HIS A 15 -24.81 3.16 -11.31
C HIS A 15 -24.55 2.27 -10.08
N ASN A 16 -24.54 0.94 -10.26
CA ASN A 16 -24.47 -0.05 -9.20
C ASN A 16 -23.25 -0.97 -9.30
N SER A 17 -22.28 -0.68 -10.19
CA SER A 17 -21.14 -1.56 -10.39
C SER A 17 -19.83 -0.78 -10.31
N ILE A 18 -18.90 -1.34 -9.54
CA ILE A 18 -17.55 -0.81 -9.34
C ILE A 18 -16.53 -1.93 -9.59
N ILE A 19 -15.50 -1.63 -10.36
CA ILE A 19 -14.31 -2.48 -10.47
C ILE A 19 -13.33 -2.03 -9.40
N VAL A 20 -12.78 -2.98 -8.67
CA VAL A 20 -11.83 -2.72 -7.58
C VAL A 20 -10.61 -3.61 -7.76
N ASP A 21 -9.44 -2.99 -7.76
CA ASP A 21 -8.16 -3.66 -7.64
C ASP A 21 -7.83 -3.80 -6.17
N LEU A 22 -7.51 -5.00 -5.75
CA LEU A 22 -7.19 -5.37 -4.37
C LEU A 22 -5.84 -6.10 -4.32
N LEU A 23 -5.05 -5.83 -3.30
CA LEU A 23 -4.03 -6.76 -2.87
C LEU A 23 -4.70 -7.80 -1.99
N THR A 24 -4.87 -9.02 -2.48
CA THR A 24 -5.53 -10.07 -1.72
C THR A 24 -4.54 -10.96 -0.99
N ARG A 25 -4.95 -11.45 0.18
CA ARG A 25 -4.14 -12.39 0.96
C ARG A 25 -3.89 -13.69 0.22
N GLN A 26 -4.89 -14.18 -0.53
CA GLN A 26 -4.88 -15.50 -1.17
C GLN A 26 -4.23 -15.51 -2.55
N TYR A 27 -4.35 -14.40 -3.32
CA TYR A 27 -4.05 -14.39 -4.75
C TYR A 27 -3.16 -13.21 -5.19
N GLY A 28 -2.60 -12.40 -4.25
CA GLY A 28 -1.87 -11.19 -4.61
C GLY A 28 -2.79 -10.13 -5.22
N ARG A 29 -2.27 -9.31 -6.14
CA ARG A 29 -3.09 -8.30 -6.81
C ARG A 29 -4.12 -8.96 -7.71
N SER A 30 -5.38 -8.66 -7.48
CA SER A 30 -6.50 -9.22 -8.25
C SER A 30 -7.61 -8.19 -8.41
N THR A 31 -8.31 -8.28 -9.53
CA THR A 31 -9.39 -7.33 -9.89
C THR A 31 -10.75 -7.98 -9.74
N PHE A 32 -11.65 -7.29 -9.06
CA PHE A 32 -13.01 -7.76 -8.83
C PHE A 32 -14.05 -6.73 -9.24
N VAL A 33 -15.21 -7.21 -9.73
CA VAL A 33 -16.39 -6.38 -9.90
C VAL A 33 -17.38 -6.64 -8.77
N PHE A 34 -17.77 -5.57 -8.10
CA PHE A 34 -18.80 -5.57 -7.06
C PHE A 34 -20.07 -4.90 -7.54
N THR A 35 -21.20 -5.47 -7.17
CA THR A 35 -22.50 -4.77 -7.27
C THR A 35 -22.76 -4.09 -5.94
N ILE A 36 -22.75 -2.75 -5.93
CA ILE A 36 -22.90 -1.94 -4.73
C ILE A 36 -24.35 -1.43 -4.58
N SER A 37 -24.85 -1.44 -3.35
CA SER A 37 -26.12 -0.81 -3.02
C SER A 37 -25.90 0.64 -2.63
N THR A 38 -26.54 1.57 -3.36
CA THR A 38 -26.55 2.98 -3.00
C THR A 38 -27.25 3.26 -1.66
N LYS A 39 -28.28 2.45 -1.33
CA LYS A 39 -29.00 2.55 -0.05
C LYS A 39 -28.13 2.22 1.16
N LYS A 40 -27.12 1.35 1.00
CA LYS A 40 -26.20 0.93 2.07
C LYS A 40 -24.86 1.67 2.06
N ASN A 41 -24.70 2.69 1.22
CA ASN A 41 -23.45 3.45 1.05
C ASN A 41 -22.19 2.56 0.94
N GLN A 42 -22.32 1.41 0.26
CA GLN A 42 -21.21 0.42 0.16
C GLN A 42 -19.97 0.93 -0.57
N ALA A 43 -20.08 2.05 -1.29
CA ALA A 43 -18.91 2.72 -1.89
C ALA A 43 -17.87 3.15 -0.84
N PHE A 44 -18.30 3.40 0.39
CA PHE A 44 -17.43 3.72 1.52
C PHE A 44 -16.41 2.60 1.85
N LEU A 45 -16.70 1.35 1.50
CA LEU A 45 -15.80 0.23 1.74
C LEU A 45 -14.53 0.27 0.88
N PHE A 46 -14.55 1.02 -0.22
CA PHE A 46 -13.46 1.06 -1.20
C PHE A 46 -12.67 2.36 -1.10
N GLN A 47 -11.92 2.49 0.00
CA GLN A 47 -11.10 3.66 0.30
C GLN A 47 -9.67 3.26 0.72
N PRO A 48 -8.70 4.18 0.65
CA PRO A 48 -7.33 3.93 1.06
C PRO A 48 -7.24 3.30 2.44
N PHE A 49 -6.37 2.30 2.57
CA PHE A 49 -6.12 1.51 3.79
C PHE A 49 -7.29 0.66 4.29
N HIS A 50 -8.42 0.60 3.56
CA HIS A 50 -9.49 -0.32 3.92
C HIS A 50 -9.13 -1.77 3.58
N PHE A 51 -9.25 -2.63 4.58
CA PHE A 51 -9.28 -4.07 4.41
C PHE A 51 -10.73 -4.54 4.35
N ILE A 52 -11.03 -5.29 3.31
CA ILE A 52 -12.37 -5.83 3.08
C ILE A 52 -12.34 -7.35 3.02
N GLU A 53 -13.44 -7.95 3.40
CA GLU A 53 -13.72 -9.37 3.23
C GLU A 53 -14.92 -9.53 2.31
N PHE A 54 -14.88 -10.50 1.42
CA PHE A 54 -15.91 -10.72 0.44
C PHE A 54 -15.95 -12.17 -0.04
N SER A 55 -17.00 -12.56 -0.75
CA SER A 55 -17.13 -13.88 -1.35
C SER A 55 -16.93 -13.81 -2.85
N ALA A 56 -16.11 -14.70 -3.40
CA ALA A 56 -15.95 -14.86 -4.85
C ALA A 56 -15.62 -16.31 -5.24
N ALA A 57 -16.01 -16.69 -6.47
CA ALA A 57 -15.46 -17.83 -7.18
C ALA A 57 -14.29 -17.32 -8.03
N TYR A 58 -13.08 -17.33 -7.46
CA TYR A 58 -11.88 -16.82 -8.12
C TYR A 58 -11.44 -17.74 -9.26
N ASN A 59 -11.19 -17.15 -10.41
CA ASN A 59 -10.60 -17.81 -11.57
C ASN A 59 -9.40 -16.98 -12.07
N PRO A 60 -8.16 -17.50 -12.01
CA PRO A 60 -6.96 -16.78 -12.41
C PRO A 60 -6.91 -16.45 -13.91
N GLU A 61 -7.63 -17.18 -14.77
CA GLU A 61 -7.68 -16.90 -16.21
C GLU A 61 -8.53 -15.65 -16.54
N LYS A 62 -9.36 -15.20 -15.59
CA LYS A 62 -10.21 -14.03 -15.77
C LYS A 62 -9.54 -12.77 -15.29
N LYS A 63 -9.45 -11.77 -16.15
CA LYS A 63 -8.96 -10.42 -15.78
C LYS A 63 -9.80 -9.76 -14.67
N VAL A 64 -11.09 -10.06 -14.59
CA VAL A 64 -12.02 -9.52 -13.61
C VAL A 64 -12.92 -10.62 -13.07
N ASN A 65 -12.90 -10.84 -11.77
CA ASN A 65 -13.73 -11.81 -11.09
C ASN A 65 -14.95 -11.13 -10.45
N ARG A 66 -16.07 -11.86 -10.31
CA ARG A 66 -17.27 -11.33 -9.66
C ARG A 66 -17.22 -11.59 -8.17
N ALA A 67 -17.49 -10.54 -7.38
CA ALA A 67 -17.54 -10.60 -5.93
C ALA A 67 -18.90 -10.20 -5.38
N THR A 68 -19.23 -10.75 -4.21
CA THR A 68 -20.47 -10.52 -3.47
C THR A 68 -20.19 -10.45 -1.96
N ASN A 69 -21.16 -10.04 -1.17
CA ASN A 69 -21.09 -10.04 0.30
C ASN A 69 -19.85 -9.33 0.86
N VAL A 70 -19.60 -8.12 0.36
CA VAL A 70 -18.47 -7.32 0.82
C VAL A 70 -18.78 -6.67 2.17
N GLU A 71 -17.81 -6.77 3.09
CA GLU A 71 -17.84 -6.11 4.39
C GLU A 71 -16.44 -5.58 4.75
N MET A 72 -16.37 -4.63 5.66
CA MET A 72 -15.12 -4.15 6.19
C MET A 72 -14.57 -5.16 7.20
N LYS A 73 -13.28 -5.48 7.12
CA LYS A 73 -12.64 -6.43 8.03
C LYS A 73 -12.49 -5.85 9.44
N PHE A 74 -12.12 -4.58 9.54
CA PHE A 74 -12.06 -3.80 10.79
C PHE A 74 -12.31 -2.32 10.50
N PRO A 75 -12.84 -1.56 11.48
CA PRO A 75 -13.16 -0.15 11.26
C PRO A 75 -11.90 0.71 11.10
N ILE A 76 -11.95 1.68 10.19
CA ILE A 76 -10.97 2.74 9.99
C ILE A 76 -11.67 4.06 10.31
N ILE A 77 -11.39 4.65 11.46
CA ILE A 77 -12.04 5.85 11.98
C ILE A 77 -11.03 6.99 12.14
N ASP A 78 -9.93 6.74 12.86
CA ASP A 78 -8.92 7.76 13.14
C ASP A 78 -8.15 8.18 11.88
N ILE A 79 -7.85 7.24 10.99
CA ILE A 79 -7.23 7.54 9.69
C ILE A 79 -8.13 8.48 8.87
N LEU A 80 -9.44 8.30 8.89
CA LEU A 80 -10.38 9.12 8.14
C LEU A 80 -10.66 10.47 8.80
N SER A 81 -10.51 10.59 10.12
CA SER A 81 -10.78 11.80 10.88
C SER A 81 -9.58 12.75 11.00
N ASP A 82 -8.34 12.25 10.90
CA ASP A 82 -7.12 13.06 10.89
C ASP A 82 -6.63 13.29 9.45
N ILE A 83 -6.66 14.55 8.99
CA ILE A 83 -6.26 14.93 7.63
C ILE A 83 -4.83 14.49 7.27
N ARG A 84 -3.90 14.44 8.25
CA ARG A 84 -2.53 13.99 8.07
C ARG A 84 -2.48 12.49 7.80
N LYS A 85 -3.23 11.71 8.59
CA LYS A 85 -3.37 10.24 8.40
C LYS A 85 -4.03 9.93 7.06
N THR A 86 -5.10 10.66 6.70
CA THR A 86 -5.77 10.52 5.40
C THR A 86 -4.80 10.78 4.25
N GLY A 87 -3.98 11.85 4.34
CA GLY A 87 -2.97 12.16 3.32
C GLY A 87 -1.94 11.04 3.15
N TYR A 88 -1.48 10.45 4.25
CA TYR A 88 -0.58 9.29 4.21
C TYR A 88 -1.26 8.04 3.64
N ALA A 89 -2.51 7.77 4.02
CA ALA A 89 -3.25 6.64 3.47
C ALA A 89 -3.42 6.74 1.94
N LEU A 90 -3.74 7.93 1.42
CA LEU A 90 -3.81 8.20 -0.01
C LEU A 90 -2.48 7.96 -0.70
N LEU A 91 -1.40 8.59 -0.21
CA LEU A 91 -0.06 8.48 -0.78
C LEU A 91 0.43 7.03 -0.80
N LEU A 92 0.35 6.35 0.34
CA LEU A 92 0.88 5.00 0.47
C LEU A 92 0.05 3.96 -0.30
N THR A 93 -1.28 4.14 -0.39
CA THR A 93 -2.12 3.31 -1.26
C THR A 93 -1.76 3.50 -2.73
N GLU A 94 -1.46 4.71 -3.18
CA GLU A 94 -1.00 4.97 -4.55
C GLU A 94 0.36 4.32 -4.82
N ILE A 95 1.29 4.35 -3.86
CA ILE A 95 2.57 3.65 -3.94
C ILE A 95 2.34 2.13 -4.06
N LEU A 96 1.49 1.54 -3.21
CA LEU A 96 1.13 0.12 -3.30
C LEU A 96 0.54 -0.22 -4.67
N ASN A 97 -0.38 0.61 -5.17
CA ASN A 97 -1.01 0.41 -6.48
C ASN A 97 0.01 0.42 -7.63
N LYS A 98 1.09 1.22 -7.51
CA LYS A 98 2.17 1.29 -8.51
C LYS A 98 3.20 0.17 -8.39
N ILE A 99 3.45 -0.33 -7.19
CA ILE A 99 4.46 -1.38 -6.96
C ILE A 99 3.90 -2.77 -7.30
N PHE A 100 2.66 -3.05 -6.88
CA PHE A 100 2.05 -4.35 -7.13
C PHE A 100 1.46 -4.40 -8.55
N HIS A 101 2.20 -4.98 -9.49
CA HIS A 101 1.76 -5.18 -10.89
C HIS A 101 1.34 -6.61 -11.18
N THR A 102 1.80 -7.58 -10.40
CA THR A 102 1.62 -9.02 -10.63
C THR A 102 0.66 -9.65 -9.61
N GLU A 103 0.07 -10.78 -10.02
CA GLU A 103 -0.81 -11.61 -9.19
C GLU A 103 -0.01 -12.51 -8.22
N GLU A 104 1.25 -12.16 -7.92
CA GLU A 104 2.05 -12.96 -7.00
C GLU A 104 1.53 -12.87 -5.57
N LYS A 105 1.15 -14.04 -5.04
CA LYS A 105 0.74 -14.16 -3.65
C LYS A 105 1.93 -13.89 -2.72
N ASN A 106 1.75 -12.94 -1.82
CA ASN A 106 2.68 -12.69 -0.72
C ASN A 106 1.90 -12.50 0.60
N GLU A 107 1.54 -13.62 1.22
CA GLU A 107 0.76 -13.61 2.46
C GLU A 107 1.52 -12.96 3.62
N LYS A 108 2.84 -13.14 3.69
CA LYS A 108 3.67 -12.53 4.74
C LYS A 108 3.59 -11.00 4.67
N LEU A 109 3.79 -10.44 3.48
CA LEU A 109 3.68 -8.99 3.28
C LEU A 109 2.26 -8.48 3.55
N PHE A 110 1.23 -9.22 3.11
CA PHE A 110 -0.16 -8.84 3.40
C PHE A 110 -0.42 -8.70 4.90
N VAL A 111 0.05 -9.67 5.70
CA VAL A 111 -0.10 -9.64 7.17
C VAL A 111 0.69 -8.50 7.81
N GLU A 112 1.90 -8.21 7.32
CA GLU A 112 2.68 -7.08 7.84
C GLU A 112 2.03 -5.73 7.51
N LEU A 113 1.53 -5.54 6.29
CA LEU A 113 0.77 -4.34 5.91
C LEU A 113 -0.47 -4.17 6.79
N GLU A 114 -1.20 -5.25 7.06
CA GLU A 114 -2.36 -5.24 7.95
C GLU A 114 -1.99 -4.76 9.36
N LYS A 115 -0.96 -5.33 9.96
CA LYS A 115 -0.46 -4.91 11.29
C LYS A 115 -0.04 -3.44 11.33
N MET A 116 0.68 -2.98 10.31
CA MET A 116 1.14 -1.60 10.22
C MET A 116 -0.04 -0.62 10.12
N ILE A 117 -1.03 -0.92 9.29
CA ILE A 117 -2.21 -0.08 9.11
C ILE A 117 -3.08 -0.05 10.37
N ILE A 118 -3.29 -1.20 11.03
CA ILE A 118 -3.97 -1.27 12.34
C ILE A 118 -3.22 -0.43 13.39
N SER A 119 -1.89 -0.55 13.43
CA SER A 119 -1.07 0.27 14.34
C SER A 119 -1.20 1.77 14.04
N PHE A 120 -1.27 2.15 12.77
CA PHE A 120 -1.43 3.55 12.35
C PHE A 120 -2.83 4.09 12.67
N GLU A 121 -3.87 3.25 12.60
CA GLU A 121 -5.23 3.59 13.03
C GLU A 121 -5.23 3.99 14.52
N HIS A 122 -4.64 3.16 15.38
CA HIS A 122 -4.78 3.29 16.84
C HIS A 122 -3.72 4.17 17.52
N ARG A 123 -2.69 4.66 16.81
CA ARG A 123 -1.64 5.51 17.39
C ARG A 123 -1.77 6.96 16.92
N PRO A 124 -1.29 7.93 17.71
CA PRO A 124 -1.16 9.31 17.24
C PRO A 124 -0.39 9.39 15.92
N PHE A 125 -0.72 10.39 15.11
CA PHE A 125 -0.01 10.61 13.85
C PHE A 125 1.50 10.76 14.08
N ASN A 126 2.28 10.03 13.28
CA ASN A 126 3.73 10.14 13.24
C ASN A 126 4.19 10.11 11.77
N ALA A 127 4.88 11.17 11.35
CA ALA A 127 5.38 11.31 9.98
C ALA A 127 6.40 10.21 9.58
N VAL A 128 7.11 9.62 10.55
CA VAL A 128 8.08 8.54 10.31
C VAL A 128 7.40 7.24 9.87
N PHE A 129 6.10 7.08 10.11
CA PHE A 129 5.33 5.91 9.70
C PHE A 129 5.50 5.59 8.20
N GLY A 130 5.43 6.62 7.33
CA GLY A 130 5.57 6.44 5.89
C GLY A 130 6.92 5.84 5.49
N ILE A 131 8.00 6.25 6.15
CA ILE A 131 9.35 5.73 5.92
C ILE A 131 9.42 4.24 6.31
N PHE A 132 8.91 3.88 7.48
CA PHE A 132 8.86 2.48 7.91
C PHE A 132 8.00 1.63 7.00
N PHE A 133 6.86 2.15 6.54
CA PHE A 133 5.96 1.46 5.62
C PHE A 133 6.66 1.14 4.29
N ILE A 134 7.33 2.12 3.69
CA ILE A 134 8.08 1.94 2.44
C ILE A 134 9.26 0.99 2.66
N LYS A 135 10.00 1.15 3.75
CA LYS A 135 11.12 0.25 4.09
C LYS A 135 10.67 -1.21 4.16
N GLU A 136 9.52 -1.48 4.79
CA GLU A 136 8.99 -2.85 4.89
C GLU A 136 8.70 -3.45 3.51
N ILE A 137 8.09 -2.66 2.62
CA ILE A 137 7.84 -3.07 1.23
C ILE A 137 9.16 -3.38 0.52
N LEU A 138 10.15 -2.48 0.59
CA LEU A 138 11.46 -2.67 -0.05
C LEU A 138 12.17 -3.92 0.49
N THR A 139 12.05 -4.19 1.79
CA THR A 139 12.59 -5.40 2.43
C THR A 139 11.98 -6.67 1.82
N HIS A 140 10.66 -6.68 1.60
CA HIS A 140 9.98 -7.83 1.00
C HIS A 140 10.38 -8.07 -0.47
N PHE A 141 10.72 -7.01 -1.19
CA PHE A 141 11.22 -7.12 -2.58
C PHE A 141 12.74 -7.34 -2.65
N GLY A 142 13.44 -7.39 -1.51
CA GLY A 142 14.90 -7.51 -1.49
C GLY A 142 15.64 -6.31 -2.09
N THR A 143 14.99 -5.16 -2.18
CA THR A 143 15.51 -3.92 -2.75
C THR A 143 15.81 -2.86 -1.70
N GLN A 144 15.86 -3.24 -0.43
CA GLN A 144 16.18 -2.31 0.64
C GLN A 144 17.61 -1.77 0.50
N PRO A 145 17.84 -0.48 0.83
CA PRO A 145 19.18 0.08 0.88
C PRO A 145 20.12 -0.71 1.80
N LEU A 146 21.38 -0.86 1.39
CA LEU A 146 22.39 -1.46 2.24
C LEU A 146 22.66 -0.54 3.44
N ASN A 147 22.68 -1.12 4.63
CA ASN A 147 23.01 -0.39 5.86
C ASN A 147 24.53 -0.34 6.06
N ASN A 148 25.24 0.34 5.16
CA ASN A 148 26.68 0.50 5.17
C ASN A 148 27.12 1.97 5.35
N PHE A 149 26.25 2.81 5.94
CA PHE A 149 26.61 4.19 6.29
C PHE A 149 27.76 4.23 7.28
N GLY A 150 28.73 5.11 7.03
CA GLY A 150 29.88 5.34 7.91
C GLY A 150 30.75 6.48 7.41
N VAL A 151 31.79 6.79 8.18
CA VAL A 151 32.74 7.87 7.84
C VAL A 151 33.41 7.64 6.47
N GLU A 152 33.61 6.36 6.11
CA GLU A 152 34.22 5.97 4.83
C GLU A 152 33.22 5.99 3.68
N ASN A 153 31.88 5.92 3.96
CA ASN A 153 30.83 5.90 2.96
C ASN A 153 29.71 6.90 3.34
N PRO A 154 29.97 8.21 3.25
CA PRO A 154 29.02 9.23 3.73
C PRO A 154 27.92 9.58 2.72
N TYR A 155 28.04 9.19 1.43
CA TYR A 155 27.12 9.57 0.37
C TYR A 155 26.23 8.40 -0.04
N PHE A 156 24.93 8.62 -0.18
CA PHE A 156 24.02 7.58 -0.64
C PHE A 156 23.89 7.58 -2.17
N SER A 157 24.25 6.46 -2.82
CA SER A 157 24.03 6.24 -4.25
C SER A 157 22.63 5.68 -4.48
N LEU A 158 21.77 6.46 -5.14
CA LEU A 158 20.43 6.03 -5.51
C LEU A 158 20.43 4.89 -6.53
N SER A 159 21.39 4.91 -7.48
CA SER A 159 21.53 3.87 -8.50
C SER A 159 21.94 2.52 -7.93
N ASP A 160 22.79 2.54 -6.90
CA ASP A 160 23.35 1.33 -6.29
C ASP A 160 22.59 0.87 -5.02
N GLY A 161 21.73 1.72 -4.47
CA GLY A 161 21.01 1.46 -3.23
C GLY A 161 21.93 1.27 -2.01
N LYS A 162 23.11 1.93 -1.99
CA LYS A 162 24.12 1.82 -0.92
C LYS A 162 24.83 3.13 -0.66
N PHE A 163 25.47 3.22 0.51
CA PHE A 163 26.37 4.33 0.80
C PHE A 163 27.76 4.10 0.17
N THR A 164 28.42 5.17 -0.27
CA THR A 164 29.68 5.18 -1.01
C THR A 164 30.56 6.34 -0.56
N ASN A 165 31.89 6.24 -0.83
CA ASN A 165 32.81 7.32 -0.66
C ASN A 165 32.88 8.29 -1.87
N ASN A 166 32.25 7.90 -2.99
CA ASN A 166 32.23 8.72 -4.20
C ASN A 166 30.99 9.62 -4.17
N PHE A 167 31.23 10.92 -4.28
CA PHE A 167 30.17 11.90 -4.49
C PHE A 167 29.74 11.86 -5.96
N ASP A 168 28.45 11.62 -6.23
CA ASP A 168 27.88 11.71 -7.58
C ASP A 168 27.19 13.08 -7.73
N PRO A 169 27.76 14.00 -8.51
CA PRO A 169 27.19 15.33 -8.69
C PRO A 169 25.82 15.32 -9.38
N ASN A 170 25.43 14.24 -10.07
CA ASN A 170 24.12 14.13 -10.69
C ASN A 170 23.01 13.85 -9.67
N ILE A 171 23.36 13.48 -8.45
CA ILE A 171 22.40 13.28 -7.34
C ILE A 171 22.14 14.60 -6.60
N GLU A 172 23.03 15.61 -6.73
CA GLU A 172 22.89 16.92 -6.07
C GLU A 172 21.59 17.64 -6.41
N GLU A 173 21.07 17.47 -7.60
CA GLU A 173 19.79 18.08 -8.01
C GLU A 173 18.59 17.57 -7.22
N ASN A 174 18.69 16.45 -6.52
CA ASN A 174 17.58 15.80 -5.83
C ASN A 174 17.62 15.84 -4.30
N PHE A 175 18.80 16.12 -3.68
CA PHE A 175 18.92 16.18 -2.22
C PHE A 175 19.92 17.25 -1.77
N PRO A 176 19.45 18.41 -1.28
CA PRO A 176 20.35 19.45 -0.77
C PRO A 176 21.11 18.94 0.47
N HIS A 177 22.44 19.15 0.48
CA HIS A 177 23.40 18.81 1.54
C HIS A 177 23.01 19.26 2.97
N GLN A 178 22.06 20.19 3.10
CA GLN A 178 21.67 20.79 4.36
C GLN A 178 20.82 19.88 5.27
N LEU A 179 20.33 18.75 4.77
CA LEU A 179 19.48 17.83 5.55
C LEU A 179 20.24 16.70 6.25
N LEU A 180 21.54 16.51 5.94
CA LEU A 180 22.36 15.44 6.52
C LEU A 180 23.24 15.90 7.71
N ASN A 181 23.26 17.20 8.02
CA ASN A 181 24.10 17.77 9.07
C ASN A 181 23.30 18.35 10.27
N LYS A 182 22.16 17.75 10.61
CA LYS A 182 21.43 18.08 11.85
C LYS A 182 21.06 16.83 12.62
#